data_141c255809f79ec54b6115c9bcfec4f5
#
_entry.id   141c255809f79ec54b6115c9bcfec4f5
#
_cell.length_a   1.000
_cell.length_b   1.000
_cell.length_c   1.000
_cell.angle_alpha   90.00
_cell.angle_beta   90.00
_cell.angle_gamma   90.00
#
_symmetry.space_group_name_H-M   'P 1'
#
loop_
_entity.id
_entity.type
_entity.pdbx_description
1 polymer ?
#
loop_
_entity_poly.entity_id
_entity_poly.type
_entity_poly.pdbx_seq_one_letter_code
_entity_poly.pdbx_strand_id
1 'polypeptide(L)'
;MTRAGIRSIDTASIYRNEADIGEAIHRCIRDGIVSRQDVFITSKVSPHEMGTTKASAGVDGILDRLGVEYVDLLLVHWPAASKLPLGSEKNAALRKETWRVLEDRLRLGHARRIGVSNFTVDHLAELLEYAVIKPSCNQVECHPLYPQVALRRFCADHGVQVVAYSSFGAGALLDAGAFPEVHAIARERRCSAAQVLLRWGLEKGVCVIPKSVVPGRILEYGRGELEAGSDGRYLSEAQEQRLDGMAARYGERKFCWDASGVR
;
A
#
# COMPACT_ATOMS: atom_id res chain seq x y z
N MET A 1 -9.30 -2.28 -15.48
CA MET A 1 -9.30 -2.78 -14.08
C MET A 1 -10.56 -3.57 -13.78
N THR A 2 -11.74 -2.97 -13.82
CA THR A 2 -13.00 -3.64 -13.46
C THR A 2 -13.31 -4.91 -14.28
N ARG A 3 -12.96 -4.95 -15.57
CA ARG A 3 -13.10 -6.16 -16.41
C ARG A 3 -12.15 -7.29 -16.00
N ALA A 4 -11.00 -6.97 -15.37
CA ALA A 4 -10.07 -7.96 -14.81
C ALA A 4 -10.46 -8.43 -13.40
N GLY A 5 -11.61 -8.03 -12.88
CA GLY A 5 -12.05 -8.34 -11.52
C GLY A 5 -11.36 -7.54 -10.42
N ILE A 6 -10.43 -6.63 -10.75
CA ILE A 6 -9.77 -5.75 -9.77
C ILE A 6 -10.77 -4.72 -9.27
N ARG A 7 -10.94 -4.63 -7.97
CA ARG A 7 -11.89 -3.75 -7.28
C ARG A 7 -11.22 -2.74 -6.33
N SER A 8 -9.92 -2.88 -6.08
CA SER A 8 -9.16 -1.97 -5.23
C SER A 8 -8.35 -1.00 -6.08
N ILE A 9 -8.43 0.29 -5.75
CA ILE A 9 -7.72 1.39 -6.40
C ILE A 9 -6.96 2.14 -5.33
N ASP A 10 -5.64 2.27 -5.51
CA ASP A 10 -4.77 3.04 -4.62
C ASP A 10 -4.28 4.30 -5.33
N THR A 11 -4.53 5.45 -4.71
CA THR A 11 -4.07 6.75 -5.17
C THR A 11 -3.60 7.62 -3.99
N ALA A 12 -3.27 8.87 -4.25
CA ALA A 12 -2.91 9.87 -3.24
C ALA A 12 -3.06 11.29 -3.82
N SER A 13 -3.28 12.29 -2.99
CA SER A 13 -3.38 13.69 -3.40
C SER A 13 -2.15 14.16 -4.19
N ILE A 14 -0.96 13.69 -3.82
CA ILE A 14 0.29 14.06 -4.48
C ILE A 14 0.45 13.44 -5.90
N TYR A 15 -0.30 12.38 -6.24
CA TYR A 15 -0.19 11.74 -7.56
C TYR A 15 -0.89 12.52 -8.67
N ARG A 16 -1.76 13.46 -8.32
CA ARG A 16 -2.47 14.37 -9.24
C ARG A 16 -3.30 13.66 -10.31
N ASN A 17 -3.80 12.47 -10.01
CA ASN A 17 -4.61 11.66 -10.92
C ASN A 17 -6.00 11.28 -10.34
N GLU A 18 -6.37 11.89 -9.22
CA GLU A 18 -7.63 11.56 -8.53
C GLU A 18 -8.84 11.91 -9.37
N ALA A 19 -8.80 13.03 -10.14
CA ALA A 19 -9.89 13.41 -11.04
C ALA A 19 -10.10 12.39 -12.16
N ASP A 20 -9.01 11.91 -12.78
CA ASP A 20 -9.09 10.89 -13.84
C ASP A 20 -9.61 9.55 -13.29
N ILE A 21 -9.22 9.20 -12.06
CA ILE A 21 -9.71 8.00 -11.37
C ILE A 21 -11.19 8.14 -11.06
N GLY A 22 -11.62 9.29 -10.54
CA GLY A 22 -13.02 9.61 -10.26
C GLY A 22 -13.88 9.47 -11.50
N GLU A 23 -13.48 10.11 -12.61
CA GLU A 23 -14.18 10.01 -13.89
C GLU A 23 -14.31 8.56 -14.38
N ALA A 24 -13.21 7.79 -14.28
CA ALA A 24 -13.19 6.38 -14.67
C ALA A 24 -14.15 5.53 -13.82
N ILE A 25 -14.20 5.74 -12.51
CA ILE A 25 -15.11 5.04 -11.60
C ILE A 25 -16.57 5.41 -11.94
N HIS A 26 -16.86 6.69 -12.07
CA HIS A 26 -18.21 7.16 -12.40
C HIS A 26 -18.71 6.61 -13.75
N ARG A 27 -17.82 6.53 -14.74
CA ARG A 27 -18.15 5.89 -16.02
C ARG A 27 -18.48 4.42 -15.83
N CYS A 28 -17.69 3.66 -15.09
CA CYS A 28 -17.96 2.25 -14.82
C CYS A 28 -19.27 2.02 -14.06
N ILE A 29 -19.64 2.94 -13.16
CA ILE A 29 -20.92 2.91 -12.44
C ILE A 29 -22.08 3.22 -13.40
N ARG A 30 -22.00 4.26 -14.22
CA ARG A 30 -23.02 4.60 -15.23
C ARG A 30 -23.24 3.45 -16.23
N ASP A 31 -22.17 2.78 -16.63
CA ASP A 31 -22.20 1.65 -17.57
C ASP A 31 -22.70 0.35 -16.92
N GLY A 32 -23.04 0.35 -15.63
CA GLY A 32 -23.55 -0.82 -14.91
C GLY A 32 -22.51 -1.91 -14.67
N ILE A 33 -21.20 -1.59 -14.79
CA ILE A 33 -20.11 -2.57 -14.60
C ILE A 33 -19.85 -2.84 -13.12
N VAL A 34 -19.99 -1.80 -12.29
CA VAL A 34 -19.81 -1.86 -10.82
C VAL A 34 -20.74 -0.86 -10.16
N SER A 35 -21.04 -1.05 -8.86
CA SER A 35 -21.58 -0.02 -7.97
C SER A 35 -20.43 0.65 -7.19
N ARG A 36 -20.69 1.79 -6.50
CA ARG A 36 -19.68 2.41 -5.63
C ARG A 36 -19.19 1.46 -4.53
N GLN A 37 -20.08 0.61 -4.03
CA GLN A 37 -19.79 -0.35 -2.94
C GLN A 37 -18.89 -1.51 -3.40
N ASP A 38 -18.84 -1.79 -4.69
CA ASP A 38 -17.96 -2.82 -5.27
C ASP A 38 -16.52 -2.35 -5.43
N VAL A 39 -16.24 -1.05 -5.25
CA VAL A 39 -14.92 -0.46 -5.46
C VAL A 39 -14.34 0.01 -4.13
N PHE A 40 -13.15 -0.49 -3.79
CA PHE A 40 -12.39 -0.07 -2.62
C PHE A 40 -11.38 1.02 -3.04
N ILE A 41 -11.59 2.24 -2.58
CA ILE A 41 -10.74 3.39 -2.91
C ILE A 41 -9.85 3.73 -1.73
N THR A 42 -8.53 3.72 -1.96
CA THR A 42 -7.54 4.26 -1.02
C THR A 42 -7.02 5.58 -1.55
N SER A 43 -7.02 6.62 -0.70
CA SER A 43 -6.25 7.84 -0.96
C SER A 43 -5.47 8.28 0.28
N LYS A 44 -4.58 9.26 0.13
CA LYS A 44 -3.58 9.61 1.15
C LYS A 44 -3.43 11.13 1.25
N VAL A 45 -3.41 11.62 2.50
CA VAL A 45 -3.01 13.00 2.83
C VAL A 45 -1.50 13.12 2.64
N SER A 46 -1.05 14.04 1.80
CA SER A 46 0.35 14.17 1.42
C SER A 46 1.19 14.85 2.50
N PRO A 47 2.53 14.74 2.44
CA PRO A 47 3.44 15.48 3.31
C PRO A 47 3.27 17.01 3.30
N HIS A 48 2.69 17.57 2.22
CA HIS A 48 2.39 19.00 2.10
C HIS A 48 1.15 19.42 2.88
N GLU A 49 0.29 18.46 3.19
CA GLU A 49 -1.02 18.63 3.82
C GLU A 49 -1.05 18.26 5.30
N MET A 50 0.12 18.04 5.93
CA MET A 50 0.17 17.68 7.34
C MET A 50 -0.20 18.84 8.27
N GLY A 51 -0.77 18.50 9.43
CA GLY A 51 -1.30 19.43 10.44
C GLY A 51 -2.81 19.64 10.29
N THR A 52 -3.46 20.13 11.35
CA THR A 52 -4.93 20.15 11.47
C THR A 52 -5.64 20.80 10.27
N THR A 53 -5.34 22.05 9.98
CA THR A 53 -6.04 22.82 8.94
C THR A 53 -5.78 22.27 7.54
N LYS A 54 -4.51 21.96 7.25
CA LYS A 54 -4.12 21.48 5.92
C LYS A 54 -4.62 20.08 5.65
N ALA A 55 -4.55 19.17 6.63
CA ALA A 55 -5.06 17.82 6.47
C ALA A 55 -6.58 17.81 6.25
N SER A 56 -7.31 18.65 6.98
CA SER A 56 -8.75 18.80 6.78
C SER A 56 -9.06 19.24 5.35
N ALA A 57 -8.46 20.33 4.86
CA ALA A 57 -8.65 20.80 3.49
C ALA A 57 -8.14 19.77 2.44
N GLY A 58 -7.06 19.04 2.76
CA GLY A 58 -6.54 17.97 1.91
C GLY A 58 -7.55 16.85 1.70
N VAL A 59 -8.24 16.42 2.77
CA VAL A 59 -9.29 15.38 2.68
C VAL A 59 -10.46 15.87 1.87
N ASP A 60 -10.94 17.11 2.09
CA ASP A 60 -12.02 17.68 1.28
C ASP A 60 -11.62 17.71 -0.21
N GLY A 61 -10.40 18.16 -0.52
CA GLY A 61 -9.89 18.16 -1.89
C GLY A 61 -9.75 16.76 -2.51
N ILE A 62 -9.43 15.72 -1.72
CA ILE A 62 -9.41 14.31 -2.18
C ILE A 62 -10.81 13.89 -2.62
N LEU A 63 -11.82 14.12 -1.77
CA LEU A 63 -13.20 13.73 -2.05
C LEU A 63 -13.76 14.49 -3.28
N ASP A 64 -13.50 15.79 -3.36
CA ASP A 64 -13.91 16.63 -4.48
C ASP A 64 -13.30 16.15 -5.81
N ARG A 65 -11.98 15.90 -5.84
CA ARG A 65 -11.31 15.44 -7.07
C ARG A 65 -11.74 14.04 -7.50
N LEU A 66 -11.98 13.14 -6.54
CA LEU A 66 -12.53 11.81 -6.83
C LEU A 66 -14.02 11.84 -7.16
N GLY A 67 -14.73 12.91 -6.81
CA GLY A 67 -16.18 13.03 -6.97
C GLY A 67 -16.96 12.02 -6.12
N VAL A 68 -16.48 11.70 -4.92
CA VAL A 68 -17.09 10.70 -4.02
C VAL A 68 -17.37 11.27 -2.64
N GLU A 69 -18.38 10.74 -1.96
CA GLU A 69 -18.72 11.16 -0.60
C GLU A 69 -17.74 10.59 0.44
N TYR A 70 -17.12 9.45 0.13
CA TYR A 70 -16.17 8.79 1.02
C TYR A 70 -15.11 8.00 0.25
N VAL A 71 -13.96 7.79 0.90
CA VAL A 71 -12.98 6.76 0.52
C VAL A 71 -13.07 5.56 1.47
N ASP A 72 -12.70 4.37 1.01
CA ASP A 72 -12.73 3.16 1.83
C ASP A 72 -11.56 3.13 2.82
N LEU A 73 -10.43 3.73 2.44
CA LEU A 73 -9.24 3.84 3.27
C LEU A 73 -8.54 5.18 3.04
N LEU A 74 -8.32 5.92 4.13
CA LEU A 74 -7.59 7.19 4.11
C LEU A 74 -6.31 7.06 4.91
N LEU A 75 -5.17 7.41 4.32
CA LEU A 75 -3.86 7.24 4.92
C LEU A 75 -3.15 8.57 5.18
N VAL A 76 -2.35 8.62 6.25
CA VAL A 76 -1.22 9.55 6.32
C VAL A 76 -0.12 8.99 5.43
N HIS A 77 0.26 9.73 4.37
CA HIS A 77 1.12 9.20 3.31
C HIS A 77 2.58 9.01 3.74
N TRP A 78 3.06 9.84 4.67
CA TRP A 78 4.44 9.86 5.12
C TRP A 78 4.54 10.38 6.56
N PRO A 79 5.48 9.90 7.39
CA PRO A 79 5.58 10.33 8.79
C PRO A 79 6.15 11.74 9.00
N ALA A 80 6.68 12.38 7.95
CA ALA A 80 7.22 13.74 8.03
C ALA A 80 6.50 14.71 7.10
N ALA A 81 6.43 15.97 7.54
CA ALA A 81 5.91 17.05 6.71
C ALA A 81 6.94 17.52 5.68
N SER A 82 6.45 17.90 4.51
CA SER A 82 7.29 18.53 3.46
C SER A 82 7.93 19.81 3.98
N LYS A 83 9.16 20.06 3.52
CA LYS A 83 9.96 21.24 3.87
C LYS A 83 10.44 21.32 5.34
N LEU A 84 10.22 20.29 6.15
CA LEU A 84 10.87 20.14 7.44
C LEU A 84 12.05 19.17 7.32
N PRO A 85 13.14 19.39 8.09
CA PRO A 85 14.19 18.39 8.23
C PRO A 85 13.59 17.08 8.80
N LEU A 86 14.07 15.92 8.33
CA LEU A 86 13.58 14.63 8.80
C LEU A 86 13.69 14.48 10.32
N GLY A 87 14.79 14.95 10.92
CA GLY A 87 15.02 14.94 12.37
C GLY A 87 14.30 16.04 13.16
N SER A 88 13.36 16.77 12.55
CA SER A 88 12.64 17.84 13.26
C SER A 88 11.59 17.27 14.22
N GLU A 89 11.63 17.65 15.49
CA GLU A 89 10.62 17.29 16.51
C GLU A 89 9.20 17.77 16.13
N LYS A 90 9.09 18.76 15.24
CA LYS A 90 7.79 19.22 14.74
C LYS A 90 7.06 18.13 13.92
N ASN A 91 7.78 17.15 13.38
CA ASN A 91 7.15 16.05 12.64
C ASN A 91 6.21 15.23 13.55
N ALA A 92 6.62 14.93 14.79
CA ALA A 92 5.79 14.21 15.76
C ALA A 92 4.47 14.94 16.06
N ALA A 93 4.55 16.25 16.32
CA ALA A 93 3.35 17.07 16.56
C ALA A 93 2.40 17.06 15.33
N LEU A 94 2.95 17.24 14.13
CA LEU A 94 2.17 17.23 12.88
C LEU A 94 1.58 15.87 12.57
N ARG A 95 2.27 14.75 12.86
CA ARG A 95 1.70 13.38 12.77
C ARG A 95 0.46 13.26 13.65
N LYS A 96 0.59 13.66 14.91
CA LYS A 96 -0.50 13.61 15.90
C LYS A 96 -1.70 14.46 15.49
N GLU A 97 -1.47 15.69 15.03
CA GLU A 97 -2.52 16.57 14.52
C GLU A 97 -3.22 15.96 13.29
N THR A 98 -2.43 15.49 12.32
CA THR A 98 -2.96 14.87 11.11
C THR A 98 -3.78 13.63 11.44
N TRP A 99 -3.30 12.78 12.37
CA TRP A 99 -4.04 11.59 12.77
C TRP A 99 -5.40 11.92 13.37
N ARG A 100 -5.48 12.94 14.22
CA ARG A 100 -6.76 13.41 14.79
C ARG A 100 -7.74 13.85 13.71
N VAL A 101 -7.26 14.53 12.67
CA VAL A 101 -8.10 14.89 11.53
C VAL A 101 -8.64 13.62 10.85
N LEU A 102 -7.81 12.60 10.63
CA LEU A 102 -8.28 11.35 10.04
C LEU A 102 -9.34 10.66 10.91
N GLU A 103 -9.17 10.67 12.24
CA GLU A 103 -10.17 10.14 13.18
C GLU A 103 -11.50 10.90 13.07
N ASP A 104 -11.46 12.22 12.96
CA ASP A 104 -12.67 13.05 12.80
C ASP A 104 -13.33 12.78 11.44
N ARG A 105 -12.56 12.65 10.37
CA ARG A 105 -13.07 12.32 9.02
C ARG A 105 -13.70 10.92 8.97
N LEU A 106 -13.17 9.96 9.74
CA LEU A 106 -13.80 8.66 9.91
C LEU A 106 -15.17 8.78 10.61
N ARG A 107 -15.24 9.57 11.70
CA ARG A 107 -16.51 9.81 12.45
C ARG A 107 -17.57 10.51 11.58
N LEU A 108 -17.13 11.41 10.71
CA LEU A 108 -18.00 12.10 9.76
C LEU A 108 -18.43 11.24 8.56
N GLY A 109 -17.87 10.01 8.42
CA GLY A 109 -18.20 9.11 7.33
C GLY A 109 -17.45 9.39 6.01
N HIS A 110 -16.50 10.33 5.99
CA HIS A 110 -15.67 10.64 4.83
C HIS A 110 -14.61 9.56 4.52
N ALA A 111 -14.33 8.69 5.48
CA ALA A 111 -13.53 7.48 5.31
C ALA A 111 -14.20 6.31 6.03
N ARG A 112 -14.05 5.09 5.50
CA ARG A 112 -14.50 3.85 6.16
C ARG A 112 -13.45 3.26 7.08
N ARG A 113 -12.18 3.48 6.77
CA ARG A 113 -11.01 3.08 7.56
C ARG A 113 -9.94 4.16 7.46
N ILE A 114 -9.10 4.23 8.48
CA ILE A 114 -7.92 5.12 8.48
C ILE A 114 -6.67 4.29 8.75
N GLY A 115 -5.53 4.75 8.24
CA GLY A 115 -4.26 4.09 8.41
C GLY A 115 -3.10 5.02 8.09
N VAL A 116 -1.93 4.43 7.98
CA VAL A 116 -0.69 5.16 7.72
C VAL A 116 0.10 4.54 6.59
N SER A 117 1.09 5.25 6.10
CA SER A 117 2.03 4.76 5.10
C SER A 117 3.45 5.20 5.45
N ASN A 118 4.42 4.31 5.23
CA ASN A 118 5.84 4.53 5.50
C ASN A 118 6.21 4.74 6.99
N PHE A 119 5.37 4.31 7.91
CA PHE A 119 5.67 4.36 9.32
C PHE A 119 6.61 3.20 9.70
N THR A 120 7.68 3.52 10.44
CA THR A 120 8.56 2.53 11.08
C THR A 120 7.89 1.94 12.32
N VAL A 121 8.53 0.97 12.98
CA VAL A 121 8.07 0.44 14.27
C VAL A 121 7.93 1.57 15.30
N ASP A 122 8.92 2.46 15.40
CA ASP A 122 8.91 3.56 16.36
C ASP A 122 7.77 4.54 16.08
N HIS A 123 7.53 4.88 14.82
CA HIS A 123 6.39 5.74 14.44
C HIS A 123 5.04 5.10 14.76
N LEU A 124 4.90 3.77 14.59
CA LEU A 124 3.68 3.07 14.95
C LEU A 124 3.51 2.99 16.47
N ALA A 125 4.58 2.73 17.21
CA ALA A 125 4.55 2.72 18.67
C ALA A 125 4.12 4.09 19.22
N GLU A 126 4.72 5.18 18.74
CA GLU A 126 4.32 6.54 19.06
C GLU A 126 2.84 6.81 18.73
N LEU A 127 2.39 6.42 17.54
CA LEU A 127 1.01 6.60 17.12
C LEU A 127 0.03 5.88 18.06
N LEU A 128 0.34 4.65 18.44
CA LEU A 128 -0.51 3.84 19.33
C LEU A 128 -0.66 4.40 20.74
N GLU A 129 0.27 5.26 21.20
CA GLU A 129 0.17 5.92 22.49
C GLU A 129 -0.96 6.99 22.54
N TYR A 130 -1.24 7.65 21.43
CA TYR A 130 -2.20 8.75 21.39
C TYR A 130 -3.43 8.51 20.50
N ALA A 131 -3.42 7.49 19.67
CA ALA A 131 -4.54 7.18 18.79
C ALA A 131 -5.76 6.68 19.58
N VAL A 132 -6.90 7.33 19.39
CA VAL A 132 -8.19 6.85 19.89
C VAL A 132 -8.71 5.71 19.02
N ILE A 133 -8.51 5.83 17.71
CA ILE A 133 -8.83 4.80 16.72
C ILE A 133 -7.50 4.27 16.18
N LYS A 134 -7.26 2.96 16.32
CA LYS A 134 -6.03 2.34 15.84
C LYS A 134 -5.95 2.39 14.30
N PRO A 135 -4.73 2.51 13.72
CA PRO A 135 -4.56 2.41 12.28
C PRO A 135 -4.97 1.01 11.79
N SER A 136 -5.80 0.95 10.76
CA SER A 136 -6.21 -0.33 10.15
C SER A 136 -5.09 -0.96 9.33
N CYS A 137 -4.18 -0.14 8.80
CA CYS A 137 -3.03 -0.64 8.04
C CYS A 137 -1.83 0.30 8.09
N ASN A 138 -0.66 -0.27 7.74
CA ASN A 138 0.54 0.46 7.37
C ASN A 138 0.95 0.05 5.95
N GLN A 139 0.92 1.01 5.01
CA GLN A 139 1.30 0.78 3.62
C GLN A 139 2.78 1.10 3.45
N VAL A 140 3.60 0.09 3.14
CA VAL A 140 5.07 0.21 3.07
C VAL A 140 5.64 -0.48 1.85
N GLU A 141 6.87 -0.13 1.48
CA GLU A 141 7.64 -0.94 0.55
C GLU A 141 7.90 -2.31 1.15
N CYS A 142 7.49 -3.39 0.44
CA CYS A 142 7.71 -4.75 0.91
C CYS A 142 7.83 -5.71 -0.27
N HIS A 143 8.94 -6.44 -0.32
CA HIS A 143 9.30 -7.43 -1.36
C HIS A 143 10.47 -8.30 -0.87
N PRO A 144 10.87 -9.37 -1.56
CA PRO A 144 11.91 -10.29 -1.09
C PRO A 144 13.27 -9.66 -0.73
N LEU A 145 13.65 -8.52 -1.34
CA LEU A 145 14.87 -7.79 -0.96
C LEU A 145 14.64 -6.78 0.18
N TYR A 146 13.40 -6.51 0.58
CA TYR A 146 13.06 -5.64 1.70
C TYR A 146 11.85 -6.22 2.44
N PRO A 147 12.02 -7.36 3.13
CA PRO A 147 10.92 -8.17 3.64
C PRO A 147 10.22 -7.58 4.87
N GLN A 148 10.75 -6.52 5.48
CA GLN A 148 10.14 -5.81 6.62
C GLN A 148 9.76 -6.73 7.79
N VAL A 149 10.59 -7.73 8.11
CA VAL A 149 10.24 -8.80 9.07
C VAL A 149 9.81 -8.25 10.43
N ALA A 150 10.62 -7.35 11.01
CA ALA A 150 10.33 -6.75 12.32
C ALA A 150 9.05 -5.90 12.28
N LEU A 151 8.87 -5.09 11.23
CA LEU A 151 7.69 -4.25 11.06
C LEU A 151 6.43 -5.08 10.86
N ARG A 152 6.48 -6.13 10.01
CA ARG A 152 5.34 -7.02 9.79
C ARG A 152 4.92 -7.74 11.09
N ARG A 153 5.89 -8.20 11.88
CA ARG A 153 5.62 -8.80 13.19
C ARG A 153 4.94 -7.79 14.13
N PHE A 154 5.52 -6.60 14.27
CA PHE A 154 4.94 -5.54 15.09
C PHE A 154 3.50 -5.22 14.67
N CYS A 155 3.27 -5.08 13.36
CA CYS A 155 1.94 -4.82 12.83
C CYS A 155 0.96 -5.96 13.17
N ALA A 156 1.36 -7.22 13.01
CA ALA A 156 0.53 -8.39 13.33
C ALA A 156 0.17 -8.43 14.84
N ASP A 157 1.13 -8.18 15.72
CA ASP A 157 0.94 -8.17 17.16
C ASP A 157 -0.05 -7.08 17.62
N HIS A 158 -0.22 -6.01 16.82
CA HIS A 158 -1.13 -4.89 17.12
C HIS A 158 -2.41 -4.86 16.26
N GLY A 159 -2.61 -5.84 15.39
CA GLY A 159 -3.78 -5.92 14.51
C GLY A 159 -3.76 -4.90 13.37
N VAL A 160 -2.58 -4.45 12.94
CA VAL A 160 -2.38 -3.51 11.82
C VAL A 160 -2.04 -4.31 10.56
N GLN A 161 -2.85 -4.19 9.50
CA GLN A 161 -2.59 -4.87 8.24
C GLN A 161 -1.43 -4.21 7.51
N VAL A 162 -0.47 -5.00 7.02
CA VAL A 162 0.57 -4.49 6.11
C VAL A 162 0.07 -4.52 4.67
N VAL A 163 0.25 -3.40 3.96
CA VAL A 163 -0.01 -3.26 2.53
C VAL A 163 1.32 -2.98 1.82
N ALA A 164 1.67 -3.83 0.85
CA ALA A 164 2.94 -3.74 0.13
C ALA A 164 2.79 -2.92 -1.16
N TYR A 165 3.44 -1.77 -1.22
CA TYR A 165 3.73 -1.12 -2.50
C TYR A 165 5.11 -1.54 -3.01
N SER A 166 5.42 -1.23 -4.27
CA SER A 166 6.67 -1.60 -4.95
C SER A 166 7.02 -3.09 -4.83
N SER A 167 6.02 -3.99 -4.87
CA SER A 167 6.22 -5.44 -4.76
C SER A 167 7.24 -6.01 -5.74
N PHE A 168 7.58 -5.27 -6.80
CA PHE A 168 8.58 -5.63 -7.82
C PHE A 168 9.93 -4.91 -7.61
N GLY A 169 10.18 -4.26 -6.45
CA GLY A 169 11.39 -3.49 -6.19
C GLY A 169 11.60 -2.40 -7.25
N ALA A 170 10.59 -1.58 -7.52
CA ALA A 170 10.57 -0.60 -8.62
C ALA A 170 10.89 -1.21 -10.01
N GLY A 171 10.64 -2.51 -10.19
CA GLY A 171 10.92 -3.26 -11.42
C GLY A 171 12.23 -4.02 -11.42
N ALA A 172 13.15 -3.75 -10.51
CA ALA A 172 14.46 -4.40 -10.44
C ALA A 172 14.36 -5.93 -10.27
N LEU A 173 13.42 -6.41 -9.45
CA LEU A 173 13.20 -7.83 -9.20
C LEU A 173 12.67 -8.62 -10.41
N LEU A 174 12.29 -7.93 -11.49
CA LEU A 174 11.86 -8.54 -12.74
C LEU A 174 13.03 -8.77 -13.71
N ASP A 175 14.26 -8.42 -13.33
CA ASP A 175 15.46 -8.70 -14.13
C ASP A 175 15.93 -10.14 -13.90
N ALA A 176 15.82 -10.96 -14.95
CA ALA A 176 16.21 -12.38 -14.90
C ALA A 176 17.72 -12.59 -14.70
N GLY A 177 18.54 -11.67 -15.16
CA GLY A 177 19.98 -11.72 -14.99
C GLY A 177 20.41 -11.41 -13.56
N ALA A 178 19.71 -10.46 -12.92
CA ALA A 178 20.02 -10.06 -11.55
C ALA A 178 19.40 -10.99 -10.48
N PHE A 179 18.19 -11.50 -10.73
CA PHE A 179 17.44 -12.32 -9.75
C PHE A 179 16.87 -13.59 -10.39
N PRO A 180 17.74 -14.55 -10.77
CA PRO A 180 17.33 -15.76 -11.49
C PRO A 180 16.36 -16.66 -10.70
N GLU A 181 16.36 -16.58 -9.35
CA GLU A 181 15.46 -17.36 -8.48
C GLU A 181 13.98 -17.06 -8.77
N VAL A 182 13.63 -15.80 -8.94
CA VAL A 182 12.24 -15.37 -9.23
C VAL A 182 11.78 -16.00 -10.54
N HIS A 183 12.63 -15.96 -11.57
CA HIS A 183 12.34 -16.53 -12.89
C HIS A 183 12.36 -18.05 -12.92
N ALA A 184 13.20 -18.69 -12.10
CA ALA A 184 13.18 -20.15 -11.96
C ALA A 184 11.83 -20.60 -11.37
N ILE A 185 11.37 -19.96 -10.30
CA ILE A 185 10.06 -20.24 -9.69
C ILE A 185 8.92 -19.96 -10.69
N ALA A 186 9.02 -18.87 -11.45
CA ALA A 186 8.04 -18.54 -12.48
C ALA A 186 7.89 -19.66 -13.53
N ARG A 187 9.02 -20.22 -14.00
CA ARG A 187 9.02 -21.39 -14.90
C ARG A 187 8.42 -22.64 -14.25
N GLU A 188 8.82 -22.93 -13.00
CA GLU A 188 8.30 -24.08 -12.23
C GLU A 188 6.75 -23.99 -12.09
N ARG A 189 6.25 -22.80 -11.84
CA ARG A 189 4.81 -22.53 -11.62
C ARG A 189 4.03 -22.19 -12.90
N ARG A 190 4.71 -22.10 -14.04
CA ARG A 190 4.11 -21.68 -15.33
C ARG A 190 3.35 -20.34 -15.21
N CYS A 191 3.95 -19.38 -14.54
CA CYS A 191 3.39 -18.06 -14.32
C CYS A 191 4.45 -16.96 -14.56
N SER A 192 4.07 -15.70 -14.49
CA SER A 192 5.02 -14.60 -14.65
C SER A 192 5.85 -14.35 -13.36
N ALA A 193 7.04 -13.77 -13.53
CA ALA A 193 7.87 -13.33 -12.40
C ALA A 193 7.11 -12.34 -11.49
N ALA A 194 6.25 -11.50 -12.07
CA ALA A 194 5.41 -10.59 -11.32
C ALA A 194 4.42 -11.35 -10.43
N GLN A 195 3.77 -12.39 -10.94
CA GLN A 195 2.86 -13.23 -10.16
C GLN A 195 3.60 -13.96 -9.02
N VAL A 196 4.83 -14.42 -9.22
CA VAL A 196 5.66 -15.01 -8.14
C VAL A 196 5.86 -14.03 -7.01
N LEU A 197 6.24 -12.78 -7.32
CA LEU A 197 6.49 -11.74 -6.30
C LEU A 197 5.22 -11.33 -5.56
N LEU A 198 4.09 -11.24 -6.26
CA LEU A 198 2.80 -10.96 -5.61
C LEU A 198 2.34 -12.12 -4.72
N ARG A 199 2.49 -13.35 -5.19
CA ARG A 199 2.19 -14.56 -4.40
C ARG A 199 3.04 -14.64 -3.14
N TRP A 200 4.32 -14.28 -3.20
CA TRP A 200 5.17 -14.18 -2.01
C TRP A 200 4.59 -13.19 -0.99
N GLY A 201 4.15 -12.00 -1.41
CA GLY A 201 3.51 -11.04 -0.50
C GLY A 201 2.25 -11.61 0.15
N LEU A 202 1.41 -12.27 -0.63
CA LEU A 202 0.18 -12.90 -0.14
C LEU A 202 0.47 -14.03 0.87
N GLU A 203 1.50 -14.87 0.64
CA GLU A 203 1.95 -15.89 1.61
C GLU A 203 2.42 -15.28 2.94
N LYS A 204 2.99 -14.06 2.89
CA LYS A 204 3.38 -13.32 4.09
C LYS A 204 2.22 -12.63 4.80
N GLY A 205 0.98 -12.84 4.37
CA GLY A 205 -0.20 -12.17 4.92
C GLY A 205 -0.27 -10.67 4.59
N VAL A 206 0.43 -10.24 3.54
CA VAL A 206 0.52 -8.84 3.13
C VAL A 206 -0.41 -8.57 1.96
N CYS A 207 -1.22 -7.53 2.02
CA CYS A 207 -1.97 -7.06 0.86
C CYS A 207 -1.01 -6.45 -0.17
N VAL A 208 -1.20 -6.74 -1.46
CA VAL A 208 -0.33 -6.25 -2.53
C VAL A 208 -1.07 -5.27 -3.44
N ILE A 209 -0.39 -4.19 -3.83
CA ILE A 209 -0.94 -3.14 -4.70
C ILE A 209 -0.01 -2.92 -5.91
N PRO A 210 0.02 -3.87 -6.87
CA PRO A 210 0.86 -3.75 -8.06
C PRO A 210 0.41 -2.59 -8.95
N LYS A 211 1.39 -1.88 -9.53
CA LYS A 211 1.14 -0.79 -10.49
C LYS A 211 1.57 -1.22 -11.89
N SER A 212 0.70 -1.05 -12.86
CA SER A 212 1.04 -1.18 -14.29
C SER A 212 0.25 -0.19 -15.13
N VAL A 213 0.85 0.24 -16.25
CA VAL A 213 0.20 1.01 -17.31
C VAL A 213 -0.06 0.14 -18.55
N VAL A 214 0.36 -1.12 -18.52
CA VAL A 214 0.19 -2.08 -19.62
C VAL A 214 -1.03 -2.95 -19.34
N PRO A 215 -2.09 -2.87 -20.14
CA PRO A 215 -3.35 -3.59 -19.91
C PRO A 215 -3.17 -5.10 -19.72
N GLY A 216 -2.34 -5.75 -20.53
CA GLY A 216 -2.06 -7.19 -20.41
C GLY A 216 -1.48 -7.57 -19.03
N ARG A 217 -0.56 -6.77 -18.50
CA ARG A 217 0.00 -7.00 -17.15
C ARG A 217 -1.02 -6.79 -16.04
N ILE A 218 -1.97 -5.86 -16.24
CA ILE A 218 -3.04 -5.63 -15.26
C ILE A 218 -3.93 -6.89 -15.18
N LEU A 219 -4.18 -7.56 -16.30
CA LEU A 219 -4.95 -8.81 -16.33
C LEU A 219 -4.26 -9.93 -15.52
N GLU A 220 -2.92 -10.00 -15.57
CA GLU A 220 -2.13 -10.98 -14.79
C GLU A 220 -2.29 -10.84 -13.26
N TYR A 221 -2.77 -9.69 -12.78
CA TYR A 221 -2.98 -9.40 -11.36
C TYR A 221 -4.45 -9.52 -10.96
N GLY A 222 -5.32 -9.87 -11.90
CA GLY A 222 -6.75 -9.99 -11.71
C GLY A 222 -7.15 -11.18 -10.85
N ARG A 223 -8.44 -11.20 -10.49
CA ARG A 223 -9.03 -12.30 -9.74
C ARG A 223 -8.92 -13.60 -10.55
N GLY A 224 -8.48 -14.66 -9.90
CA GLY A 224 -8.22 -15.97 -10.50
C GLY A 224 -6.76 -16.20 -10.88
N GLU A 225 -6.02 -15.15 -11.22
CA GLU A 225 -4.61 -15.28 -11.63
C GLU A 225 -3.65 -15.43 -10.43
N LEU A 226 -4.07 -14.98 -9.26
CA LEU A 226 -3.32 -15.04 -8.00
C LEU A 226 -3.97 -15.97 -6.98
N GLU A 227 -4.78 -16.93 -7.41
CA GLU A 227 -5.42 -17.88 -6.50
C GLU A 227 -4.40 -18.87 -5.92
N ALA A 228 -4.65 -19.25 -4.65
CA ALA A 228 -3.90 -20.30 -3.99
C ALA A 228 -4.19 -21.66 -4.63
N GLY A 229 -3.23 -22.58 -4.55
CA GLY A 229 -3.43 -23.97 -4.93
C GLY A 229 -4.48 -24.69 -4.05
N SER A 230 -4.76 -25.95 -4.37
CA SER A 230 -5.71 -26.79 -3.60
C SER A 230 -5.30 -27.00 -2.13
N ASP A 231 -4.01 -26.79 -1.82
CA ASP A 231 -3.42 -26.81 -0.48
C ASP A 231 -3.54 -25.46 0.27
N GLY A 232 -4.20 -24.47 -0.34
CA GLY A 232 -4.35 -23.12 0.20
C GLY A 232 -3.10 -22.24 0.10
N ARG A 233 -2.04 -22.70 -0.59
CA ARG A 233 -0.77 -21.98 -0.74
C ARG A 233 -0.55 -21.46 -2.16
N TYR A 234 0.04 -20.29 -2.26
CA TYR A 234 0.46 -19.70 -3.55
C TYR A 234 1.82 -20.25 -4.01
N LEU A 235 2.72 -20.56 -3.07
CA LEU A 235 4.07 -21.06 -3.28
C LEU A 235 4.30 -22.29 -2.40
N SER A 236 5.17 -23.22 -2.84
CA SER A 236 5.66 -24.27 -1.95
C SER A 236 6.63 -23.69 -0.91
N GLU A 237 6.82 -24.41 0.21
CA GLU A 237 7.76 -23.98 1.26
C GLU A 237 9.19 -23.75 0.72
N ALA A 238 9.66 -24.63 -0.16
CA ALA A 238 10.98 -24.50 -0.78
C ALA A 238 11.08 -23.25 -1.67
N GLN A 239 10.01 -22.90 -2.40
CA GLN A 239 9.96 -21.69 -3.22
C GLN A 239 9.92 -20.43 -2.34
N GLU A 240 9.14 -20.48 -1.28
CA GLU A 240 9.05 -19.39 -0.30
C GLU A 240 10.40 -19.15 0.39
N GLN A 241 11.08 -20.20 0.86
CA GLN A 241 12.41 -20.10 1.47
C GLN A 241 13.46 -19.51 0.51
N ARG A 242 13.41 -19.87 -0.78
CA ARG A 242 14.30 -19.29 -1.80
C ARG A 242 14.11 -17.77 -1.92
N LEU A 243 12.87 -17.29 -1.90
CA LEU A 243 12.55 -15.85 -1.95
C LEU A 243 12.90 -15.16 -0.63
N ASP A 244 12.61 -15.76 0.51
CA ASP A 244 12.97 -15.24 1.83
C ASP A 244 14.47 -15.08 2.02
N GLY A 245 15.27 -15.97 1.42
CA GLY A 245 16.72 -15.91 1.42
C GLY A 245 17.33 -14.81 0.55
N MET A 246 16.56 -14.15 -0.30
CA MET A 246 17.10 -13.17 -1.26
C MET A 246 17.76 -11.97 -0.58
N ALA A 247 17.15 -11.41 0.47
CA ALA A 247 17.73 -10.29 1.20
C ALA A 247 19.09 -10.63 1.83
N ALA A 248 19.24 -11.83 2.38
CA ALA A 248 20.51 -12.30 2.91
C ALA A 248 21.56 -12.53 1.81
N ARG A 249 21.13 -13.03 0.65
CA ARG A 249 22.04 -13.37 -0.47
C ARG A 249 22.50 -12.15 -1.27
N TYR A 250 21.61 -11.20 -1.55
CA TYR A 250 21.86 -10.05 -2.44
C TYR A 250 22.04 -8.74 -1.69
N GLY A 251 21.90 -8.76 -0.36
CA GLY A 251 21.81 -7.58 0.49
C GLY A 251 20.40 -7.02 0.55
N GLU A 252 20.00 -6.55 1.72
CA GLU A 252 18.73 -5.87 1.89
C GLU A 252 18.71 -4.54 1.12
N ARG A 253 17.68 -4.29 0.33
CA ARG A 253 17.58 -3.10 -0.54
C ARG A 253 16.20 -2.49 -0.50
N LYS A 254 16.16 -1.23 -0.15
CA LYS A 254 15.01 -0.34 -0.30
C LYS A 254 15.17 0.47 -1.59
N PHE A 255 14.16 0.53 -2.43
CA PHE A 255 14.17 1.25 -3.71
C PHE A 255 13.43 2.59 -3.66
N CYS A 256 12.55 2.75 -2.69
CA CYS A 256 11.77 3.97 -2.48
C CYS A 256 12.32 4.79 -1.30
N TRP A 257 11.63 5.86 -0.97
CA TRP A 257 12.06 6.79 0.09
C TRP A 257 12.18 6.11 1.45
N ASP A 258 13.18 6.53 2.22
CA ASP A 258 13.47 5.99 3.54
C ASP A 258 12.99 6.92 4.65
N ALA A 259 12.17 6.40 5.56
CA ALA A 259 11.61 7.11 6.70
C ALA A 259 12.42 6.89 7.99
N SER A 260 13.50 6.12 7.98
CA SER A 260 14.26 5.79 9.19
C SER A 260 14.89 6.99 9.89
N GLY A 261 15.13 8.08 9.14
CA GLY A 261 15.66 9.33 9.68
C GLY A 261 14.60 10.31 10.21
N VAL A 262 13.32 9.98 10.16
CA VAL A 262 12.22 10.84 10.63
C VAL A 262 12.08 10.69 12.15
N ARG A 263 12.03 11.82 12.86
CA ARG A 263 11.78 11.90 14.31
C ARG A 263 10.37 12.40 14.59
#